data_24e5f277a976d363722fca4fedfb9c5a
#
_entry.id   24e5f277a976d363722fca4fedfb9c5a
#
_cell.length_a   1.000
_cell.length_b   1.000
_cell.length_c   1.000
_cell.angle_alpha   90.00
_cell.angle_beta   90.00
_cell.angle_gamma   90.00
#
_symmetry.space_group_name_H-M   'P 1'
#
loop_
_entity.id
_entity.type
_entity.pdbx_description
1 polymer ?
#
loop_
_entity_poly.entity_id
_entity_poly.type
_entity_poly.pdbx_seq_one_letter_code
_entity_poly.pdbx_strand_id
1 'polypeptide(L)'
;KEYPAPENKGSEDDPTIIVIMNESFADLSVISHYGFETTEEVTPFFDSMDTNVIKGYALSSVFGAKTPDSEWEFLTGNSMAFLPSGSVPYQQYMSKKPYSLVSTLKERGYSCISMHPYYASGWSRSKVYPLLGFDDSLFIDDFDQTNIMREYITDQELYNKIIDQYEAKTSDEKLFILGVTMQNHGGYTDYYDNFQNTINLKNHYYSDVNQYLSLIHESDKALEN
;
A
#
# COMPACT_ATOMS: atom_id res chain seq x y z
N LYS A 1 25.52 8.41 -10.87
CA LYS A 1 26.03 7.05 -11.14
C LYS A 1 25.13 6.45 -12.20
N GLU A 2 25.71 5.94 -13.28
CA GLU A 2 25.00 5.06 -14.20
C GLU A 2 24.93 3.69 -13.51
N TYR A 3 23.75 3.16 -13.38
CA TYR A 3 23.54 1.78 -12.94
C TYR A 3 23.65 0.87 -14.15
N PRO A 4 24.35 -0.26 -14.06
CA PRO A 4 24.39 -1.20 -15.16
C PRO A 4 22.98 -1.74 -15.42
N ALA A 5 22.64 -1.88 -16.70
CA ALA A 5 21.40 -2.56 -17.09
C ALA A 5 21.42 -3.99 -16.53
N PRO A 6 20.27 -4.55 -16.12
CA PRO A 6 20.21 -5.92 -15.65
C PRO A 6 20.70 -6.88 -16.75
N GLU A 7 21.60 -7.77 -16.39
CA GLU A 7 22.14 -8.78 -17.34
C GLU A 7 21.07 -9.75 -17.85
N ASN A 8 20.01 -9.95 -17.07
CA ASN A 8 18.89 -10.83 -17.40
C ASN A 8 17.68 -10.01 -17.89
N LYS A 9 17.30 -10.22 -19.15
CA LYS A 9 16.14 -9.54 -19.78
C LYS A 9 14.78 -10.16 -19.42
N GLY A 10 14.76 -11.07 -18.45
CA GLY A 10 13.55 -11.80 -18.11
C GLY A 10 13.34 -13.06 -18.95
N SER A 11 12.43 -13.91 -18.53
CA SER A 11 12.01 -15.14 -19.21
C SER A 11 10.51 -15.11 -19.44
N GLU A 12 9.99 -16.01 -20.28
CA GLU A 12 8.54 -16.20 -20.45
C GLU A 12 7.84 -16.66 -19.15
N ASP A 13 8.62 -17.27 -18.25
CA ASP A 13 8.15 -17.78 -16.95
C ASP A 13 8.22 -16.73 -15.80
N ASP A 14 8.52 -15.47 -16.10
CA ASP A 14 8.56 -14.44 -15.06
C ASP A 14 7.15 -14.22 -14.45
N PRO A 15 6.98 -14.23 -13.12
CA PRO A 15 5.66 -14.19 -12.47
C PRO A 15 5.00 -12.80 -12.59
N THR A 16 3.68 -12.76 -12.49
CA THR A 16 2.97 -11.52 -12.13
C THR A 16 3.42 -11.08 -10.74
N ILE A 17 3.68 -9.79 -10.57
CA ILE A 17 4.11 -9.19 -9.31
C ILE A 17 3.06 -8.20 -8.85
N ILE A 18 2.44 -8.46 -7.71
CA ILE A 18 1.49 -7.56 -7.06
C ILE A 18 2.10 -7.09 -5.74
N VAL A 19 2.19 -5.80 -5.58
CA VAL A 19 2.66 -5.16 -4.34
C VAL A 19 1.54 -4.32 -3.78
N ILE A 20 1.21 -4.54 -2.52
CA ILE A 20 0.21 -3.78 -1.78
C ILE A 20 0.92 -3.04 -0.65
N MET A 21 0.88 -1.71 -0.68
CA MET A 21 1.20 -0.87 0.46
C MET A 21 -0.09 -0.60 1.22
N ASN A 22 -0.33 -1.40 2.24
CA ASN A 22 -1.53 -1.30 3.05
C ASN A 22 -1.36 -0.18 4.08
N GLU A 23 -2.01 0.95 3.84
CA GLU A 23 -1.89 2.17 4.64
C GLU A 23 -2.26 1.92 6.10
N SER A 24 -1.39 2.35 7.01
CA SER A 24 -1.57 2.25 8.46
C SER A 24 -1.81 0.83 9.00
N PHE A 25 -1.70 -0.22 8.18
CA PHE A 25 -1.82 -1.61 8.60
C PHE A 25 -0.60 -2.01 9.45
N ALA A 26 -0.84 -2.59 10.61
CA ALA A 26 0.21 -3.07 11.50
C ALA A 26 -0.23 -4.31 12.27
N ASP A 27 0.69 -5.27 12.43
CA ASP A 27 0.55 -6.35 13.39
C ASP A 27 0.72 -5.81 14.82
N LEU A 28 -0.40 -5.64 15.52
CA LEU A 28 -0.42 -5.10 16.89
C LEU A 28 -0.12 -6.14 17.96
N SER A 29 -0.01 -7.41 17.60
CA SER A 29 0.38 -8.49 18.53
C SER A 29 1.75 -8.25 19.14
N VAL A 30 2.64 -7.54 18.42
CA VAL A 30 3.98 -7.18 18.89
C VAL A 30 4.00 -6.30 20.14
N ILE A 31 2.91 -5.60 20.45
CA ILE A 31 2.79 -4.77 21.66
C ILE A 31 1.93 -5.40 22.76
N SER A 32 1.47 -6.63 22.58
CA SER A 32 0.64 -7.34 23.57
C SER A 32 1.29 -7.45 24.94
N HIS A 33 2.62 -7.58 25.01
CA HIS A 33 3.37 -7.63 26.26
C HIS A 33 3.33 -6.33 27.10
N TYR A 34 2.86 -5.22 26.53
CA TYR A 34 2.61 -3.97 27.27
C TYR A 34 1.19 -3.90 27.84
N GLY A 35 0.45 -5.01 27.89
CA GLY A 35 -0.93 -5.04 28.38
C GLY A 35 -1.97 -4.58 27.36
N PHE A 36 -1.61 -4.61 26.09
CA PHE A 36 -2.52 -4.31 24.98
C PHE A 36 -3.38 -5.55 24.71
N GLU A 37 -4.63 -5.49 25.15
CA GLU A 37 -5.61 -6.56 24.95
C GLU A 37 -6.86 -6.00 24.27
N THR A 38 -7.33 -6.74 23.25
CA THR A 38 -8.51 -6.40 22.45
C THR A 38 -9.65 -7.39 22.67
N THR A 39 -10.88 -6.98 22.39
CA THR A 39 -12.06 -7.84 22.52
C THR A 39 -12.02 -9.05 21.60
N GLU A 40 -11.42 -8.90 20.42
CA GLU A 40 -11.21 -9.94 19.42
C GLU A 40 -9.82 -9.76 18.78
N GLU A 41 -9.36 -10.75 18.04
CA GLU A 41 -8.13 -10.61 17.24
C GLU A 41 -8.32 -9.52 16.18
N VAL A 42 -7.27 -8.72 15.99
CA VAL A 42 -7.33 -7.59 15.05
C VAL A 42 -7.08 -8.06 13.61
N THR A 43 -6.14 -8.98 13.43
CA THR A 43 -5.66 -9.46 12.13
C THR A 43 -5.69 -10.99 12.01
N PRO A 44 -6.88 -11.65 12.26
CA PRO A 44 -6.95 -13.10 12.31
C PRO A 44 -6.56 -13.78 10.99
N PHE A 45 -6.92 -13.21 9.84
CA PHE A 45 -6.54 -13.78 8.55
C PHE A 45 -5.03 -13.67 8.31
N PHE A 46 -4.47 -12.49 8.45
CA PHE A 46 -3.03 -12.27 8.29
C PHE A 46 -2.21 -13.19 9.23
N ASP A 47 -2.67 -13.33 10.47
CA ASP A 47 -1.98 -14.17 11.47
C ASP A 47 -2.06 -15.67 11.12
N SER A 48 -3.17 -16.10 10.53
CA SER A 48 -3.40 -17.52 10.12
C SER A 48 -2.61 -17.94 8.89
N MET A 49 -2.13 -17.00 8.06
CA MET A 49 -1.38 -17.35 6.84
C MET A 49 -0.08 -18.05 7.19
N ASP A 50 0.10 -19.32 6.76
CA ASP A 50 1.28 -20.15 7.04
C ASP A 50 1.80 -20.92 5.82
N THR A 51 1.01 -21.03 4.75
CA THR A 51 1.34 -21.83 3.57
C THR A 51 1.72 -20.92 2.40
N ASN A 52 2.88 -21.17 1.79
CA ASN A 52 3.43 -20.33 0.69
C ASN A 52 3.62 -18.87 1.08
N VAL A 53 3.88 -18.58 2.33
CA VAL A 53 4.02 -17.25 2.91
C VAL A 53 5.38 -17.10 3.57
N ILE A 54 5.97 -15.92 3.41
CA ILE A 54 7.14 -15.47 4.18
C ILE A 54 6.73 -14.21 4.93
N LYS A 55 6.72 -14.27 6.25
CA LYS A 55 6.45 -13.11 7.13
C LYS A 55 7.75 -12.54 7.68
N GLY A 56 7.80 -11.23 7.88
CA GLY A 56 8.97 -10.58 8.46
C GLY A 56 8.73 -9.09 8.68
N TYR A 57 9.75 -8.43 9.21
CA TYR A 57 9.74 -6.99 9.46
C TYR A 57 10.68 -6.28 8.49
N ALA A 58 10.23 -5.15 7.96
CA ALA A 58 11.08 -4.24 7.20
C ALA A 58 11.47 -3.05 8.08
N LEU A 59 12.75 -2.69 8.06
CA LEU A 59 13.22 -1.47 8.70
C LEU A 59 12.87 -0.28 7.80
N SER A 60 12.04 0.62 8.30
CA SER A 60 11.69 1.86 7.62
C SER A 60 12.44 3.03 8.22
N SER A 61 12.98 3.91 7.40
CA SER A 61 13.52 5.21 7.84
C SER A 61 12.44 6.31 7.90
N VAL A 62 11.19 5.97 7.57
CA VAL A 62 10.05 6.87 7.66
C VAL A 62 9.36 6.66 9.00
N PHE A 63 9.24 7.74 9.77
CA PHE A 63 8.56 7.73 11.07
C PHE A 63 7.16 8.33 10.91
N GLY A 64 6.17 7.48 10.68
CA GLY A 64 4.75 7.83 10.62
C GLY A 64 4.39 8.88 9.55
N ALA A 65 3.17 8.83 9.03
CA ALA A 65 2.67 9.68 7.95
C ALA A 65 3.57 9.67 6.70
N LYS A 66 3.21 10.48 5.69
CA LYS A 66 3.98 10.63 4.44
C LYS A 66 4.21 9.31 3.71
N THR A 67 3.14 8.61 3.41
CA THR A 67 3.13 7.39 2.58
C THR A 67 4.06 7.49 1.34
N PRO A 68 4.13 8.63 0.61
CA PRO A 68 5.02 8.76 -0.55
C PRO A 68 6.52 8.64 -0.23
N ASP A 69 6.93 8.85 1.01
CA ASP A 69 8.33 8.66 1.42
C ASP A 69 8.67 7.16 1.45
N SER A 70 7.76 6.32 1.95
CA SER A 70 7.90 4.85 1.93
C SER A 70 7.78 4.30 0.50
N GLU A 71 6.86 4.83 -0.31
CA GLU A 71 6.75 4.49 -1.73
C GLU A 71 8.07 4.79 -2.46
N TRP A 72 8.66 5.98 -2.20
CA TRP A 72 9.91 6.38 -2.82
C TRP A 72 11.08 5.48 -2.41
N GLU A 73 11.20 5.13 -1.14
CA GLU A 73 12.21 4.19 -0.68
C GLU A 73 12.06 2.83 -1.37
N PHE A 74 10.85 2.28 -1.38
CA PHE A 74 10.57 0.99 -2.00
C PHE A 74 10.84 1.00 -3.50
N LEU A 75 10.35 2.00 -4.22
CA LEU A 75 10.43 2.04 -5.68
C LEU A 75 11.80 2.44 -6.21
N THR A 76 12.61 3.17 -5.44
CA THR A 76 13.90 3.66 -5.92
C THR A 76 15.12 3.02 -5.25
N GLY A 77 14.91 2.29 -4.15
CA GLY A 77 16.00 1.73 -3.33
C GLY A 77 16.84 2.81 -2.62
N ASN A 78 16.40 4.06 -2.60
CA ASN A 78 17.04 5.13 -1.84
C ASN A 78 16.51 5.11 -0.39
N SER A 79 17.10 5.93 0.48
CA SER A 79 16.65 6.05 1.86
C SER A 79 16.41 7.49 2.29
N MET A 80 15.30 7.73 2.96
CA MET A 80 14.95 8.99 3.59
C MET A 80 15.97 9.40 4.66
N ALA A 81 16.70 8.46 5.24
CA ALA A 81 17.72 8.71 6.24
C ALA A 81 18.85 9.65 5.76
N PHE A 82 19.02 9.77 4.44
CA PHE A 82 20.04 10.65 3.82
C PHE A 82 19.48 12.00 3.36
N LEU A 83 18.22 12.27 3.60
CA LEU A 83 17.57 13.52 3.22
C LEU A 83 17.34 14.42 4.44
N PRO A 84 17.24 15.74 4.24
CA PRO A 84 16.87 16.65 5.32
C PRO A 84 15.54 16.25 5.98
N SER A 85 15.46 16.46 7.30
CA SER A 85 14.21 16.21 8.04
C SER A 85 13.05 16.98 7.41
N GLY A 86 11.90 16.31 7.26
CA GLY A 86 10.71 16.91 6.66
C GLY A 86 10.67 16.84 5.13
N SER A 87 11.68 16.27 4.47
CA SER A 87 11.66 16.06 3.01
C SER A 87 10.47 15.21 2.58
N VAL A 88 9.98 15.50 1.38
CA VAL A 88 9.02 14.69 0.63
C VAL A 88 9.55 14.57 -0.80
N PRO A 89 10.24 13.48 -1.16
CA PRO A 89 10.92 13.33 -2.44
C PRO A 89 10.01 13.55 -3.65
N TYR A 90 8.80 13.07 -3.60
CA TYR A 90 7.80 13.23 -4.67
C TYR A 90 7.54 14.70 -5.02
N GLN A 91 7.61 15.60 -4.04
CA GLN A 91 7.35 17.02 -4.24
C GLN A 91 8.62 17.83 -4.50
N GLN A 92 9.78 17.38 -4.01
CA GLN A 92 10.99 18.20 -3.95
C GLN A 92 12.10 17.71 -4.89
N TYR A 93 12.20 16.41 -5.13
CA TYR A 93 13.37 15.83 -5.83
C TYR A 93 13.05 15.09 -7.12
N MET A 94 11.77 14.78 -7.37
CA MET A 94 11.32 14.03 -8.56
C MET A 94 11.10 14.96 -9.75
N SER A 95 12.19 15.43 -10.36
CA SER A 95 12.17 16.29 -11.56
C SER A 95 12.63 15.58 -12.84
N LYS A 96 13.20 14.39 -12.71
CA LYS A 96 13.72 13.56 -13.81
C LYS A 96 13.36 12.10 -13.54
N LYS A 97 13.40 11.29 -14.58
CA LYS A 97 13.26 9.82 -14.45
C LYS A 97 14.37 9.26 -13.57
N PRO A 98 14.09 8.74 -12.39
CA PRO A 98 15.08 8.04 -11.58
C PRO A 98 15.28 6.63 -12.11
N TYR A 99 16.35 5.97 -11.71
CA TYR A 99 16.38 4.51 -11.72
C TYR A 99 15.40 3.99 -10.66
N SER A 100 14.56 3.03 -11.02
CA SER A 100 13.51 2.53 -10.15
C SER A 100 13.26 1.03 -10.38
N LEU A 101 12.58 0.39 -9.41
CA LEU A 101 12.07 -0.97 -9.58
C LEU A 101 11.19 -1.05 -10.84
N VAL A 102 10.32 -0.06 -11.05
CA VAL A 102 9.42 0.00 -12.21
C VAL A 102 10.21 0.05 -13.51
N SER A 103 11.22 0.93 -13.61
CA SER A 103 12.06 1.00 -14.81
C SER A 103 12.80 -0.31 -15.09
N THR A 104 13.26 -0.99 -14.04
CA THR A 104 13.90 -2.31 -14.16
C THR A 104 12.94 -3.39 -14.67
N LEU A 105 11.71 -3.41 -14.15
CA LEU A 105 10.68 -4.34 -14.60
C LEU A 105 10.25 -4.05 -16.05
N LYS A 106 10.16 -2.79 -16.43
CA LYS A 106 9.91 -2.37 -17.81
C LYS A 106 10.96 -2.92 -18.77
N GLU A 107 12.25 -2.85 -18.40
CA GLU A 107 13.35 -3.42 -19.22
C GLU A 107 13.24 -4.95 -19.35
N ARG A 108 12.53 -5.61 -18.44
CA ARG A 108 12.22 -7.03 -18.47
C ARG A 108 10.90 -7.36 -19.17
N GLY A 109 10.21 -6.37 -19.73
CA GLY A 109 9.00 -6.52 -20.51
C GLY A 109 7.70 -6.53 -19.71
N TYR A 110 7.71 -6.03 -18.49
CA TYR A 110 6.49 -5.90 -17.68
C TYR A 110 5.64 -4.71 -18.12
N SER A 111 4.33 -4.91 -18.16
CA SER A 111 3.32 -3.84 -18.04
C SER A 111 3.23 -3.43 -16.58
N CYS A 112 3.32 -2.14 -16.30
CA CYS A 112 3.41 -1.63 -14.93
C CYS A 112 2.26 -0.67 -14.63
N ILE A 113 1.40 -1.03 -13.67
CA ILE A 113 0.20 -0.26 -13.29
C ILE A 113 0.32 0.15 -11.82
N SER A 114 0.01 1.40 -11.52
CA SER A 114 -0.17 1.86 -10.14
C SER A 114 -1.63 2.15 -9.85
N MET A 115 -2.08 1.90 -8.62
CA MET A 115 -3.46 2.08 -8.17
C MET A 115 -3.49 2.76 -6.81
N HIS A 116 -4.22 3.85 -6.68
CA HIS A 116 -4.44 4.52 -5.42
C HIS A 116 -5.84 5.15 -5.39
N PRO A 117 -6.79 4.62 -4.59
CA PRO A 117 -8.17 5.06 -4.59
C PRO A 117 -8.34 6.43 -3.91
N TYR A 118 -7.55 7.41 -4.33
CA TYR A 118 -7.56 8.78 -3.87
C TYR A 118 -7.18 9.75 -4.99
N TYR A 119 -7.17 11.05 -4.71
CA TYR A 119 -6.91 12.08 -5.71
C TYR A 119 -5.52 11.97 -6.33
N ALA A 120 -5.44 12.01 -7.65
CA ALA A 120 -4.21 11.97 -8.43
C ALA A 120 -3.22 13.10 -8.07
N SER A 121 -3.72 14.25 -7.61
CA SER A 121 -2.92 15.38 -7.13
C SER A 121 -2.25 15.13 -5.78
N GLY A 122 -2.76 14.16 -5.01
CA GLY A 122 -2.20 13.79 -3.72
C GLY A 122 -0.72 13.42 -3.83
N TRP A 123 0.11 14.12 -3.08
CA TRP A 123 1.57 13.96 -3.10
C TRP A 123 2.21 14.06 -4.49
N SER A 124 1.54 14.68 -5.48
CA SER A 124 1.98 14.82 -6.88
C SER A 124 2.11 13.49 -7.64
N ARG A 125 1.40 12.43 -7.24
CA ARG A 125 1.49 11.08 -7.84
C ARG A 125 1.27 11.10 -9.35
N SER A 126 0.31 11.89 -9.86
CA SER A 126 0.07 12.04 -11.30
C SER A 126 1.29 12.51 -12.11
N LYS A 127 2.25 13.19 -11.47
CA LYS A 127 3.51 13.61 -12.11
C LYS A 127 4.62 12.59 -11.87
N VAL A 128 4.64 11.96 -10.69
CA VAL A 128 5.75 11.12 -10.24
C VAL A 128 5.66 9.71 -10.79
N TYR A 129 4.48 9.10 -10.86
CA TYR A 129 4.34 7.73 -11.34
C TYR A 129 4.80 7.54 -12.79
N PRO A 130 4.48 8.42 -13.75
CA PRO A 130 5.06 8.36 -15.09
C PRO A 130 6.59 8.53 -15.11
N LEU A 131 7.17 9.32 -14.18
CA LEU A 131 8.62 9.46 -14.06
C LEU A 131 9.29 8.18 -13.54
N LEU A 132 8.61 7.45 -12.65
CA LEU A 132 9.06 6.16 -12.14
C LEU A 132 8.98 5.06 -13.19
N GLY A 133 8.13 5.22 -14.22
CA GLY A 133 8.03 4.29 -15.34
C GLY A 133 6.71 3.54 -15.44
N PHE A 134 5.71 3.83 -14.60
CA PHE A 134 4.39 3.23 -14.74
C PHE A 134 3.77 3.59 -16.10
N ASP A 135 3.10 2.60 -16.70
CA ASP A 135 2.38 2.75 -17.98
C ASP A 135 1.04 3.42 -17.76
N ASP A 136 0.38 3.03 -16.67
CA ASP A 136 -0.92 3.55 -16.29
C ASP A 136 -1.00 3.76 -14.77
N SER A 137 -1.92 4.63 -14.36
CA SER A 137 -2.15 4.97 -12.95
C SER A 137 -3.62 5.22 -12.70
N LEU A 138 -4.25 4.35 -11.92
CA LEU A 138 -5.65 4.44 -11.56
C LEU A 138 -5.81 5.20 -10.24
N PHE A 139 -6.70 6.18 -10.25
CA PHE A 139 -6.98 7.04 -9.12
C PHE A 139 -8.48 7.02 -8.77
N ILE A 140 -8.93 7.83 -7.85
CA ILE A 140 -10.28 7.79 -7.27
C ILE A 140 -11.40 7.67 -8.32
N ASP A 141 -11.28 8.31 -9.48
CA ASP A 141 -12.30 8.29 -10.53
C ASP A 141 -12.39 6.94 -11.27
N ASP A 142 -11.40 6.07 -11.09
CA ASP A 142 -11.33 4.74 -11.71
C ASP A 142 -11.92 3.62 -10.82
N PHE A 143 -12.40 3.96 -9.62
CA PHE A 143 -12.96 3.05 -8.64
C PHE A 143 -14.45 3.28 -8.42
N ASP A 144 -15.15 2.26 -7.90
CA ASP A 144 -16.54 2.42 -7.47
C ASP A 144 -16.60 3.26 -6.18
N GLN A 145 -17.02 4.50 -6.34
CA GLN A 145 -17.13 5.46 -5.25
C GLN A 145 -18.36 5.22 -4.35
N THR A 146 -19.11 4.15 -4.53
CA THR A 146 -20.17 3.74 -3.62
C THR A 146 -19.66 2.83 -2.50
N ASN A 147 -18.52 2.16 -2.70
CA ASN A 147 -17.85 1.31 -1.72
C ASN A 147 -16.95 2.14 -0.78
N ILE A 148 -17.57 2.90 0.10
CA ILE A 148 -16.89 3.84 1.00
C ILE A 148 -17.04 3.39 2.45
N MET A 149 -15.93 3.42 3.19
CA MET A 149 -15.89 3.31 4.64
C MET A 149 -15.33 4.61 5.22
N ARG A 150 -16.04 5.22 6.14
CA ARG A 150 -15.81 6.60 6.57
C ARG A 150 -15.87 7.56 5.37
N GLU A 151 -14.75 8.09 4.93
CA GLU A 151 -14.60 9.03 3.81
C GLU A 151 -13.80 8.45 2.65
N TYR A 152 -13.34 7.19 2.76
CA TYR A 152 -12.40 6.60 1.82
C TYR A 152 -12.97 5.36 1.15
N ILE A 153 -12.58 5.15 -0.10
CA ILE A 153 -12.84 3.91 -0.83
C ILE A 153 -12.21 2.75 -0.05
N THR A 154 -12.92 1.64 0.05
CA THR A 154 -12.51 0.46 0.82
C THR A 154 -11.28 -0.23 0.23
N ASP A 155 -10.52 -0.91 1.08
CA ASP A 155 -9.40 -1.75 0.64
C ASP A 155 -9.89 -2.91 -0.24
N GLN A 156 -11.08 -3.45 0.07
CA GLN A 156 -11.74 -4.46 -0.77
C GLN A 156 -11.93 -3.99 -2.22
N GLU A 157 -12.33 -2.73 -2.43
CA GLU A 157 -12.52 -2.19 -3.77
C GLU A 157 -11.18 -2.07 -4.53
N LEU A 158 -10.11 -1.69 -3.85
CA LEU A 158 -8.78 -1.70 -4.45
C LEU A 158 -8.36 -3.13 -4.83
N TYR A 159 -8.61 -4.12 -3.97
CA TYR A 159 -8.24 -5.51 -4.25
C TYR A 159 -9.06 -6.09 -5.38
N ASN A 160 -10.37 -5.81 -5.45
CA ASN A 160 -11.20 -6.18 -6.59
C ASN A 160 -10.63 -5.61 -7.90
N LYS A 161 -10.22 -4.35 -7.89
CA LYS A 161 -9.61 -3.70 -9.06
C LYS A 161 -8.28 -4.33 -9.48
N ILE A 162 -7.48 -4.77 -8.51
CA ILE A 162 -6.24 -5.53 -8.76
C ILE A 162 -6.55 -6.88 -9.42
N ILE A 163 -7.56 -7.58 -8.90
CA ILE A 163 -8.01 -8.87 -9.43
C ILE A 163 -8.52 -8.70 -10.87
N ASP A 164 -9.35 -7.68 -11.13
CA ASP A 164 -9.85 -7.38 -12.48
C ASP A 164 -8.70 -7.19 -13.47
N GLN A 165 -7.64 -6.47 -13.10
CA GLN A 165 -6.46 -6.28 -13.96
C GLN A 165 -5.68 -7.58 -14.16
N TYR A 166 -5.56 -8.40 -13.11
CA TYR A 166 -4.91 -9.68 -13.20
C TYR A 166 -5.68 -10.65 -14.11
N GLU A 167 -7.00 -10.69 -14.03
CA GLU A 167 -7.84 -11.55 -14.86
C GLU A 167 -7.91 -11.09 -16.32
N ALA A 168 -7.81 -9.77 -16.54
CA ALA A 168 -7.85 -9.19 -17.90
C ALA A 168 -6.55 -9.40 -18.70
N LYS A 169 -5.42 -9.71 -18.02
CA LYS A 169 -4.13 -9.89 -18.70
C LYS A 169 -4.12 -11.11 -19.62
N THR A 170 -3.36 -11.06 -20.70
CA THR A 170 -3.09 -12.22 -21.54
C THR A 170 -2.10 -13.19 -20.87
N SER A 171 -2.05 -14.45 -21.34
CA SER A 171 -1.20 -15.49 -20.74
C SER A 171 0.30 -15.15 -20.78
N ASP A 172 0.73 -14.44 -21.79
CA ASP A 172 2.12 -14.04 -22.06
C ASP A 172 2.46 -12.64 -21.54
N GLU A 173 1.50 -11.92 -20.99
CA GLU A 173 1.72 -10.62 -20.39
C GLU A 173 2.34 -10.75 -18.98
N LYS A 174 3.47 -10.06 -18.80
CA LYS A 174 4.10 -9.89 -17.50
C LYS A 174 3.54 -8.63 -16.85
N LEU A 175 2.92 -8.77 -15.70
CA LEU A 175 2.21 -7.68 -15.06
C LEU A 175 2.83 -7.34 -13.70
N PHE A 176 3.09 -6.06 -13.49
CA PHE A 176 3.45 -5.49 -12.19
C PHE A 176 2.37 -4.51 -11.77
N ILE A 177 1.80 -4.71 -10.58
CA ILE A 177 0.82 -3.80 -9.98
C ILE A 177 1.36 -3.29 -8.65
N LEU A 178 1.30 -1.98 -8.45
CA LEU A 178 1.46 -1.34 -7.15
C LEU A 178 0.10 -0.80 -6.70
N GLY A 179 -0.49 -1.40 -5.67
CA GLY A 179 -1.68 -0.88 -4.98
C GLY A 179 -1.28 -0.16 -3.69
N VAL A 180 -1.76 1.07 -3.51
CA VAL A 180 -1.60 1.82 -2.26
C VAL A 180 -3.00 2.08 -1.70
N THR A 181 -3.33 1.49 -0.55
CA THR A 181 -4.67 1.62 0.05
C THR A 181 -4.92 3.02 0.62
N MET A 182 -6.15 3.31 1.01
CA MET A 182 -6.52 4.60 1.62
C MET A 182 -7.51 4.47 2.78
N GLN A 183 -8.21 3.34 2.90
CA GLN A 183 -9.29 3.13 3.88
C GLN A 183 -8.89 3.51 5.31
N ASN A 184 -7.68 3.14 5.72
CA ASN A 184 -7.19 3.33 7.09
C ASN A 184 -6.49 4.68 7.33
N HIS A 185 -6.54 5.61 6.37
CA HIS A 185 -5.93 6.92 6.53
C HIS A 185 -6.37 7.62 7.82
N GLY A 186 -5.44 8.31 8.47
CA GLY A 186 -5.61 8.89 9.79
C GLY A 186 -6.75 9.91 9.93
N GLY A 187 -7.03 10.27 11.16
CA GLY A 187 -8.20 10.99 11.63
C GLY A 187 -9.21 9.98 12.19
N TYR A 188 -8.94 9.45 13.40
CA TYR A 188 -9.75 8.36 13.99
C TYR A 188 -10.71 8.87 15.08
N THR A 189 -10.94 10.18 15.15
CA THR A 189 -11.70 10.82 16.22
C THR A 189 -13.16 11.11 15.87
N ASP A 190 -13.48 11.09 14.57
CA ASP A 190 -14.79 11.47 14.09
C ASP A 190 -15.75 10.28 14.09
N TYR A 191 -17.04 10.58 14.27
CA TYR A 191 -18.12 9.61 14.14
C TYR A 191 -18.58 9.55 12.68
N TYR A 192 -18.86 8.34 12.19
CA TYR A 192 -19.33 8.09 10.84
C TYR A 192 -20.56 7.16 10.86
N ASP A 193 -21.61 7.53 10.16
CA ASP A 193 -22.83 6.71 10.08
C ASP A 193 -22.60 5.38 9.33
N ASN A 194 -21.61 5.35 8.44
CA ASN A 194 -21.25 4.19 7.61
C ASN A 194 -20.12 3.33 8.20
N PHE A 195 -19.68 3.59 9.43
CA PHE A 195 -18.64 2.80 10.09
C PHE A 195 -18.86 2.75 11.62
N GLN A 196 -18.75 1.56 12.18
CA GLN A 196 -18.86 1.34 13.62
C GLN A 196 -17.64 0.57 14.13
N ASN A 197 -17.18 0.92 15.33
CA ASN A 197 -16.12 0.19 16.00
C ASN A 197 -16.58 -1.22 16.39
N THR A 198 -15.92 -2.24 15.86
CA THR A 198 -16.17 -3.66 16.16
C THR A 198 -15.14 -4.19 17.15
N ILE A 199 -13.90 -3.72 17.05
CA ILE A 199 -12.80 -4.09 17.95
C ILE A 199 -12.60 -3.02 19.01
N ASN A 200 -12.50 -3.42 20.27
CA ASN A 200 -12.30 -2.51 21.39
C ASN A 200 -11.14 -3.00 22.29
N LEU A 201 -10.49 -2.06 22.95
CA LEU A 201 -9.61 -2.38 24.07
C LEU A 201 -10.42 -2.95 25.24
N LYS A 202 -9.94 -4.03 25.89
CA LYS A 202 -10.64 -4.64 27.04
C LYS A 202 -10.61 -3.80 28.29
N ASN A 203 -9.47 -3.18 28.58
CA ASN A 203 -9.21 -2.57 29.88
C ASN A 203 -9.28 -1.04 29.86
N HIS A 204 -9.39 -0.42 28.70
CA HIS A 204 -9.43 1.03 28.53
C HIS A 204 -10.36 1.40 27.36
N TYR A 205 -10.97 2.57 27.46
CA TYR A 205 -11.76 3.12 26.38
C TYR A 205 -11.06 4.33 25.77
N TYR A 206 -10.52 4.13 24.56
CA TYR A 206 -9.98 5.19 23.72
C TYR A 206 -10.67 5.06 22.35
N SER A 207 -11.57 5.99 22.05
CA SER A 207 -12.41 5.91 20.84
C SER A 207 -11.60 5.92 19.55
N ASP A 208 -10.53 6.69 19.52
CA ASP A 208 -9.59 6.77 18.41
C ASP A 208 -8.82 5.46 18.18
N VAL A 209 -8.36 4.83 19.26
CA VAL A 209 -7.71 3.53 19.19
C VAL A 209 -8.69 2.44 18.73
N ASN A 210 -9.90 2.40 19.30
CA ASN A 210 -10.92 1.42 18.92
C ASN A 210 -11.32 1.58 17.45
N GLN A 211 -11.42 2.82 16.94
CA GLN A 211 -11.69 3.07 15.53
C GLN A 211 -10.55 2.56 14.65
N TYR A 212 -9.31 2.87 15.00
CA TYR A 212 -8.13 2.36 14.29
C TYR A 212 -8.09 0.83 14.24
N LEU A 213 -8.27 0.16 15.39
CA LEU A 213 -8.27 -1.31 15.47
C LEU A 213 -9.35 -1.93 14.57
N SER A 214 -10.54 -1.35 14.59
CA SER A 214 -11.66 -1.83 13.77
C SER A 214 -11.39 -1.63 12.27
N LEU A 215 -10.71 -0.56 11.87
CA LEU A 215 -10.30 -0.34 10.48
C LEU A 215 -9.25 -1.35 10.02
N ILE A 216 -8.25 -1.66 10.86
CA ILE A 216 -7.26 -2.69 10.56
C ILE A 216 -7.94 -4.05 10.40
N HIS A 217 -8.93 -4.36 11.23
CA HIS A 217 -9.70 -5.59 11.13
C HIS A 217 -10.51 -5.68 9.81
N GLU A 218 -11.08 -4.58 9.34
CA GLU A 218 -11.76 -4.56 8.05
C GLU A 218 -10.77 -4.71 6.87
N SER A 219 -9.55 -4.17 6.98
CA SER A 219 -8.48 -4.42 6.01
C SER A 219 -8.04 -5.88 5.98
N ASP A 220 -7.97 -6.53 7.15
CA ASP A 220 -7.63 -7.95 7.26
C ASP A 220 -8.69 -8.83 6.59
N LYS A 221 -9.98 -8.52 6.78
CA LYS A 221 -11.09 -9.17 6.05
C LYS A 221 -11.02 -8.97 4.55
N ALA A 222 -10.61 -7.77 4.11
CA ALA A 222 -10.47 -7.50 2.69
C ALA A 222 -9.32 -8.29 2.06
N LEU A 223 -8.27 -8.62 2.82
CA LEU A 223 -7.19 -9.49 2.39
C LEU A 223 -7.62 -10.96 2.27
N GLU A 224 -8.62 -11.40 3.06
CA GLU A 224 -9.15 -12.77 3.04
C GLU A 224 -10.01 -13.03 1.80
N ASN A 225 -10.77 -12.03 1.34
CA ASN A 225 -11.74 -12.14 0.24
C ASN A 225 -11.07 -12.11 -1.15
#